data_ad84c93884aa08913db90938647bebf3
#
_entry.id   ad84c93884aa08913db90938647bebf3
#
_cell.length_a   1.000
_cell.length_b   1.000
_cell.length_c   1.000
_cell.angle_alpha   90.00
_cell.angle_beta   90.00
_cell.angle_gamma   90.00
#
_symmetry.space_group_name_H-M   'P 1'
#
loop_
_entity.id
_entity.type
_entity.pdbx_description
1 polymer ?
#
loop_
_entity_poly.entity_id
_entity_poly.type
_entity_poly.pdbx_seq_one_letter_code
_entity_poly.pdbx_strand_id
1 'polypeptide(L)'
;MDQVVRFQETLRRLAMIDEGFVEDRAGLGLSLAGTQALHPKVAALLQLGAAVAIGAPPVCVEWSTGRALAAGATDEEIADTLLAIAPVTGLGRVVCAAPDVAAALGYDLAAALGDPGDP
;
A
#
# COMPACT_ATOMS: atom_id res chain seq x y z
N MET A 1 3.27 13.88 15.95
CA MET A 1 2.39 12.72 15.73
C MET A 1 2.60 12.19 14.33
N ASP A 2 2.70 10.90 14.23
CA ASP A 2 2.89 10.17 13.00
C ASP A 2 1.71 10.39 12.03
N GLN A 3 2.00 10.51 10.75
CA GLN A 3 0.98 10.65 9.70
C GLN A 3 0.03 9.46 9.66
N VAL A 4 0.54 8.26 9.89
CA VAL A 4 -0.26 7.04 9.92
C VAL A 4 -1.30 7.11 11.03
N VAL A 5 -0.89 7.55 12.22
CA VAL A 5 -1.80 7.68 13.36
C VAL A 5 -2.87 8.73 13.06
N ARG A 6 -2.49 9.85 12.46
CA ARG A 6 -3.47 10.89 12.08
C ARG A 6 -4.47 10.38 11.07
N PHE A 7 -4.00 9.64 10.09
CA PHE A 7 -4.86 9.07 9.07
C PHE A 7 -5.86 8.08 9.66
N GLN A 8 -5.38 7.19 10.51
CA GLN A 8 -6.25 6.23 11.19
C GLN A 8 -7.27 6.91 12.07
N GLU A 9 -6.86 7.96 12.78
CA GLU A 9 -7.77 8.71 13.62
C GLU A 9 -8.83 9.44 12.80
N THR A 10 -8.45 10.00 11.66
CA THR A 10 -9.39 10.65 10.77
C THR A 10 -10.44 9.67 10.27
N LEU A 11 -10.02 8.48 9.85
CA LEU A 11 -10.95 7.43 9.42
C LEU A 11 -11.90 7.04 10.55
N ARG A 12 -11.38 6.92 11.76
CA ARG A 12 -12.20 6.58 12.92
C ARG A 12 -13.25 7.64 13.18
N ARG A 13 -12.88 8.91 13.08
CA ARG A 13 -13.82 10.02 13.26
C ARG A 13 -14.91 10.02 12.20
N LEU A 14 -14.54 9.78 10.96
CA LEU A 14 -15.51 9.68 9.87
C LEU A 14 -16.48 8.52 10.10
N ALA A 15 -15.96 7.38 10.57
CA ALA A 15 -16.81 6.23 10.88
C ALA A 15 -17.79 6.53 12.01
N MET A 16 -17.40 7.33 12.98
CA MET A 16 -18.28 7.73 14.08
C MET A 16 -19.40 8.66 13.62
N ILE A 17 -19.16 9.46 12.58
CA ILE A 17 -20.16 10.36 12.02
C ILE A 17 -21.16 9.59 11.16
N ASP A 18 -20.66 8.73 10.29
CA ASP A 18 -21.48 7.89 9.43
C ASP A 18 -20.75 6.58 9.16
N GLU A 19 -21.02 5.62 10.02
CA GLU A 19 -20.36 4.33 9.95
C GLU A 19 -20.68 3.62 8.64
N GLY A 20 -21.92 3.66 8.19
CA GLY A 20 -22.32 3.03 6.93
C GLY A 20 -21.61 3.65 5.74
N PHE A 21 -21.51 4.98 5.73
CA PHE A 21 -20.81 5.69 4.64
C PHE A 21 -19.35 5.30 4.57
N VAL A 22 -18.67 5.30 5.71
CA VAL A 22 -17.24 4.95 5.74
C VAL A 22 -17.05 3.50 5.40
N GLU A 23 -17.88 2.60 5.91
CA GLU A 23 -17.80 1.19 5.54
C GLU A 23 -18.00 0.97 4.07
N ASP A 24 -19.01 1.59 3.46
CA ASP A 24 -19.27 1.45 2.04
C ASP A 24 -18.12 2.00 1.20
N ARG A 25 -17.60 3.17 1.55
CA ARG A 25 -16.50 3.81 0.82
C ARG A 25 -15.17 3.13 1.11
N ALA A 26 -14.92 2.86 2.38
CA ALA A 26 -13.70 2.17 2.78
C ALA A 26 -13.71 0.71 2.36
N GLY A 27 -14.89 0.09 2.30
CA GLY A 27 -15.04 -1.27 1.82
C GLY A 27 -14.55 -1.43 0.39
N LEU A 28 -14.69 -0.40 -0.42
CA LEU A 28 -14.16 -0.41 -1.79
C LEU A 28 -12.65 -0.19 -1.83
N GLY A 29 -12.07 0.41 -0.80
CA GLY A 29 -10.65 0.70 -0.74
C GLY A 29 -9.91 0.05 0.42
N LEU A 30 -10.60 -0.24 1.51
CA LEU A 30 -10.02 -0.75 2.76
C LEU A 30 -10.50 -2.12 3.13
N SER A 31 -11.69 -2.48 2.71
CA SER A 31 -12.28 -3.78 2.94
C SER A 31 -12.42 -4.47 1.59
N LEU A 32 -12.31 -5.77 1.57
CA LEU A 32 -12.44 -6.56 0.36
C LEU A 32 -13.83 -7.17 0.22
N ALA A 33 -14.78 -6.70 1.05
CA ALA A 33 -16.12 -7.26 1.09
C ALA A 33 -16.88 -7.13 -0.23
N GLY A 34 -16.55 -6.13 -1.05
CA GLY A 34 -17.19 -5.92 -2.34
C GLY A 34 -16.63 -6.77 -3.46
N THR A 35 -15.52 -7.48 -3.25
CA THR A 35 -14.88 -8.29 -4.28
C THR A 35 -15.16 -9.75 -4.04
N GLN A 36 -16.12 -10.30 -4.76
CA GLN A 36 -16.46 -11.72 -4.60
C GLN A 36 -15.76 -12.60 -5.62
N ALA A 37 -15.49 -12.07 -6.81
CA ALA A 37 -14.83 -12.82 -7.86
C ALA A 37 -13.31 -12.84 -7.76
N LEU A 38 -12.71 -11.81 -7.14
CA LEU A 38 -11.28 -11.73 -6.99
C LEU A 38 -10.85 -12.30 -5.64
N HIS A 39 -9.78 -13.08 -5.66
CA HIS A 39 -9.16 -13.50 -4.41
C HIS A 39 -8.73 -12.26 -3.62
N PRO A 40 -8.90 -12.25 -2.29
CA PRO A 40 -8.53 -11.09 -1.46
C PRO A 40 -7.09 -10.61 -1.68
N LYS A 41 -6.16 -11.52 -1.87
CA LYS A 41 -4.77 -11.17 -2.17
C LYS A 41 -4.65 -10.41 -3.49
N VAL A 42 -5.35 -10.86 -4.52
CA VAL A 42 -5.33 -10.19 -5.82
C VAL A 42 -5.92 -8.80 -5.71
N ALA A 43 -7.05 -8.66 -5.03
CA ALA A 43 -7.67 -7.36 -4.82
C ALA A 43 -6.74 -6.40 -4.06
N ALA A 44 -6.06 -6.90 -3.03
CA ALA A 44 -5.12 -6.09 -2.26
C ALA A 44 -3.92 -5.64 -3.11
N LEU A 45 -3.39 -6.52 -3.95
CA LEU A 45 -2.30 -6.16 -4.86
C LEU A 45 -2.73 -5.13 -5.90
N LEU A 46 -3.94 -5.25 -6.42
CA LEU A 46 -4.50 -4.25 -7.34
C LEU A 46 -4.63 -2.89 -6.67
N GLN A 47 -5.09 -2.87 -5.42
CA GLN A 47 -5.22 -1.62 -4.67
C GLN A 47 -3.87 -0.98 -4.41
N LEU A 48 -2.86 -1.78 -4.09
CA LEU A 48 -1.49 -1.28 -3.96
C LEU A 48 -1.00 -0.69 -5.28
N GLY A 49 -1.17 -1.43 -6.37
CA GLY A 49 -0.78 -0.96 -7.69
C GLY A 49 -1.45 0.36 -8.06
N ALA A 50 -2.75 0.47 -7.78
CA ALA A 50 -3.49 1.70 -8.04
C ALA A 50 -2.96 2.87 -7.20
N ALA A 51 -2.66 2.64 -5.94
CA ALA A 51 -2.10 3.69 -5.06
C ALA A 51 -0.78 4.20 -5.59
N VAL A 52 0.09 3.31 -6.02
CA VAL A 52 1.38 3.71 -6.62
C VAL A 52 1.15 4.46 -7.93
N ALA A 53 0.24 3.99 -8.75
CA ALA A 53 -0.03 4.57 -10.07
C ALA A 53 -0.51 6.01 -9.98
N ILE A 54 -1.34 6.33 -9.01
CA ILE A 54 -1.85 7.70 -8.84
C ILE A 54 -0.91 8.60 -8.06
N GLY A 55 0.20 8.06 -7.57
CA GLY A 55 1.13 8.84 -6.76
C GLY A 55 0.58 9.16 -5.38
N ALA A 56 -0.12 8.21 -4.77
CA ALA A 56 -0.68 8.39 -3.44
C ALA A 56 0.42 8.73 -2.42
N PRO A 57 0.08 9.44 -1.34
CA PRO A 57 1.05 9.75 -0.30
C PRO A 57 1.71 8.50 0.29
N PRO A 58 2.92 8.63 0.84
CA PRO A 58 3.65 7.49 1.42
C PRO A 58 2.84 6.65 2.40
N VAL A 59 2.04 7.30 3.25
CA VAL A 59 1.22 6.60 4.24
C VAL A 59 0.21 5.66 3.58
N CYS A 60 -0.35 6.06 2.43
CA CYS A 60 -1.31 5.23 1.70
C CYS A 60 -0.60 4.03 1.05
N VAL A 61 0.58 4.25 0.52
CA VAL A 61 1.38 3.18 -0.08
C VAL A 61 1.81 2.17 0.97
N GLU A 62 2.30 2.64 2.12
CA GLU A 62 2.68 1.76 3.23
C GLU A 62 1.50 0.95 3.72
N TRP A 63 0.36 1.58 3.89
CA TRP A 63 -0.84 0.90 4.36
C TRP A 63 -1.33 -0.13 3.37
N SER A 64 -1.36 0.22 2.08
CA SER A 64 -1.75 -0.72 1.04
C SER A 64 -0.81 -1.92 0.98
N THR A 65 0.48 -1.70 1.18
CA THR A 65 1.47 -2.78 1.26
C THR A 65 1.16 -3.69 2.45
N GLY A 66 0.90 -3.10 3.61
CA GLY A 66 0.55 -3.86 4.81
C GLY A 66 -0.70 -4.71 4.62
N ARG A 67 -1.69 -4.17 3.93
CA ARG A 67 -2.91 -4.92 3.61
C ARG A 67 -2.65 -6.07 2.67
N ALA A 68 -1.79 -5.89 1.68
CA ALA A 68 -1.41 -6.97 0.78
C ALA A 68 -0.72 -8.10 1.56
N LEU A 69 0.18 -7.76 2.47
CA LEU A 69 0.81 -8.75 3.35
C LEU A 69 -0.22 -9.48 4.19
N ALA A 70 -1.15 -8.76 4.79
CA ALA A 70 -2.20 -9.35 5.61
C ALA A 70 -3.10 -10.28 4.81
N ALA A 71 -3.26 -10.04 3.51
CA ALA A 71 -4.04 -10.87 2.61
C ALA A 71 -3.23 -12.07 2.08
N GLY A 72 -1.99 -12.24 2.51
CA GLY A 72 -1.16 -13.37 2.15
C GLY A 72 -0.21 -13.16 0.99
N ALA A 73 -0.03 -11.93 0.54
CA ALA A 73 0.92 -11.65 -0.53
C ALA A 73 2.35 -11.83 0.00
N THR A 74 3.22 -12.34 -0.86
CA THR A 74 4.64 -12.43 -0.57
C THR A 74 5.35 -11.16 -0.98
N ASP A 75 6.55 -10.95 -0.46
CA ASP A 75 7.39 -9.82 -0.87
C ASP A 75 7.61 -9.82 -2.39
N GLU A 76 7.80 -10.98 -2.96
CA GLU A 76 8.01 -11.14 -4.40
C GLU A 76 6.76 -10.75 -5.19
N GLU A 77 5.59 -11.16 -4.72
CA GLU A 77 4.33 -10.78 -5.37
C GLU A 77 4.10 -9.28 -5.31
N ILE A 78 4.46 -8.65 -4.21
CA ILE A 78 4.37 -7.19 -4.07
C ILE A 78 5.34 -6.51 -5.03
N ALA A 79 6.59 -6.97 -5.09
CA ALA A 79 7.57 -6.44 -6.02
C ALA A 79 7.12 -6.61 -7.47
N ASP A 80 6.58 -7.77 -7.81
CA ASP A 80 6.08 -8.04 -9.15
C ASP A 80 4.90 -7.15 -9.51
N THR A 81 4.08 -6.79 -8.53
CA THR A 81 2.98 -5.84 -8.75
C THR A 81 3.53 -4.49 -9.20
N LEU A 82 4.58 -4.01 -8.55
CA LEU A 82 5.21 -2.75 -8.96
C LEU A 82 5.81 -2.84 -10.37
N LEU A 83 6.44 -3.95 -10.68
CA LEU A 83 6.99 -4.17 -12.02
C LEU A 83 5.90 -4.26 -13.07
N ALA A 84 4.78 -4.89 -12.73
CA ALA A 84 3.66 -5.07 -13.66
C ALA A 84 3.00 -3.74 -14.04
N ILE A 85 2.92 -2.79 -13.10
CA ILE A 85 2.31 -1.50 -13.38
C ILE A 85 3.25 -0.52 -14.08
N ALA A 86 4.56 -0.72 -14.00
CA ALA A 86 5.55 0.22 -14.52
C ALA A 86 5.35 0.58 -16.00
N PRO A 87 5.04 -0.35 -16.90
CA PRO A 87 4.80 -0.01 -18.30
C PRO A 87 3.60 0.93 -18.52
N VAL A 88 2.64 0.91 -17.60
CA VAL A 88 1.44 1.73 -17.70
C VAL A 88 1.61 3.08 -17.03
N THR A 89 2.22 3.08 -15.84
CA THR A 89 2.31 4.29 -15.01
C THR A 89 3.59 5.08 -15.23
N GLY A 90 4.60 4.44 -15.79
CA GLY A 90 5.94 4.99 -15.87
C GLY A 90 6.79 4.56 -14.67
N LEU A 91 8.07 4.36 -14.93
CA LEU A 91 9.01 3.87 -13.93
C LEU A 91 9.18 4.86 -12.76
N GLY A 92 9.04 6.16 -13.03
CA GLY A 92 9.18 7.18 -11.99
C GLY A 92 8.23 6.98 -10.81
N ARG A 93 6.99 6.63 -11.09
CA ARG A 93 6.01 6.34 -10.02
C ARG A 93 6.44 5.18 -9.15
N VAL A 94 6.95 4.13 -9.78
CA VAL A 94 7.42 2.93 -9.08
C VAL A 94 8.65 3.25 -8.23
N VAL A 95 9.61 3.97 -8.80
CA VAL A 95 10.83 4.36 -8.08
C VAL A 95 10.50 5.23 -6.88
N CYS A 96 9.57 6.18 -7.03
CA CYS A 96 9.16 7.04 -5.92
C CYS A 96 8.48 6.25 -4.80
N ALA A 97 7.72 5.23 -5.12
CA ALA A 97 6.99 4.43 -4.14
C ALA A 97 7.84 3.33 -3.52
N ALA A 98 8.90 2.90 -4.18
CA ALA A 98 9.70 1.75 -3.74
C ALA A 98 10.21 1.86 -2.30
N PRO A 99 10.73 3.03 -1.83
CA PRO A 99 11.16 3.13 -0.44
C PRO A 99 10.03 2.91 0.57
N ASP A 100 8.84 3.39 0.26
CA ASP A 100 7.69 3.24 1.17
C ASP A 100 7.21 1.79 1.22
N VAL A 101 7.21 1.12 0.08
CA VAL A 101 6.88 -0.30 0.02
C VAL A 101 7.92 -1.10 0.79
N ALA A 102 9.20 -0.83 0.57
CA ALA A 102 10.27 -1.54 1.25
C ALA A 102 10.20 -1.35 2.76
N ALA A 103 9.91 -0.14 3.22
CA ALA A 103 9.74 0.14 4.65
C ALA A 103 8.59 -0.67 5.23
N ALA A 104 7.47 -0.76 4.54
CA ALA A 104 6.32 -1.52 4.99
C ALA A 104 6.61 -3.03 5.02
N LEU A 105 7.50 -3.51 4.16
CA LEU A 105 7.96 -4.89 4.15
C LEU A 105 8.98 -5.18 5.26
N GLY A 106 9.43 -4.17 5.96
CA GLY A 106 10.41 -4.33 7.03
C GLY A 106 11.87 -4.25 6.59
N TYR A 107 12.14 -3.84 5.38
CA TYR A 107 13.52 -3.67 4.93
C TYR A 107 14.14 -2.41 5.50
N ASP A 108 15.39 -2.52 5.93
CA ASP A 108 16.17 -1.37 6.39
C ASP A 108 16.93 -0.79 5.20
N LEU A 109 16.35 0.23 4.59
CA LEU A 109 16.97 0.88 3.44
C LEU A 109 18.28 1.59 3.82
N ALA A 110 18.35 2.13 5.01
CA ALA A 110 19.59 2.78 5.46
C ALA A 110 20.74 1.77 5.53
N ALA A 111 20.47 0.58 6.06
CA ALA A 111 21.47 -0.48 6.10
C ALA A 111 21.81 -0.99 4.71
N ALA A 112 20.80 -1.12 3.83
CA ALA A 112 21.01 -1.63 2.48
C ALA A 112 21.79 -0.65 1.60
N LEU A 113 21.57 0.66 1.77
CA LEU A 113 22.19 1.68 0.92
C LEU A 113 23.34 2.40 1.63
N GLY A 114 23.47 2.24 2.91
CA GLY A 114 24.26 3.13 3.75
C GLY A 114 25.73 2.82 3.85
N ASP A 115 26.18 1.69 3.33
CA ASP A 115 27.59 1.35 3.47
C ASP A 115 28.21 0.81 2.18
N PRO A 116 28.24 1.66 1.14
CA PRO A 116 28.82 1.26 -0.13
C PRO A 116 30.32 1.01 -0.07
N GLY A 117 30.97 1.49 0.99
CA GLY A 117 32.39 1.29 1.18
C GLY A 117 32.74 0.05 1.97
N ASP A 118 31.73 -0.66 2.41
CA ASP A 118 31.96 -1.89 3.16
C ASP A 118 32.44 -2.98 2.23
N PRO A 119 33.69 -3.39 2.37
CA PRO A 119 34.23 -4.42 1.50
C PRO A 119 33.60 -5.78 1.70
#